data_8016bc38fbaaf4b773d6b6f921fcfd12
#
_entry.id   8016bc38fbaaf4b773d6b6f921fcfd12
#
_cell.length_a   1.000
_cell.length_b   1.000
_cell.length_c   1.000
_cell.angle_alpha   90.00
_cell.angle_beta   90.00
_cell.angle_gamma   90.00
#
_symmetry.space_group_name_H-M   'P 1'
#
loop_
_entity.id
_entity.type
_entity.pdbx_description
1 polymer ?
#
loop_
_entity_poly.entity_id
_entity_poly.type
_entity_poly.pdbx_seq_one_letter_code
_entity_poly.pdbx_strand_id
1 'polypeptide(L)'
;LREQMAGSKYYPRNFAGWQPLAVAVREELRQMPQGTRVLAGNFKVGAELGFQLGNGNIEVLPHPLNDKHGRTAQLAQWGLLHEGERTAPMLLVLSPSDQRYRELLARYHAICDQVGPLPAPRVVSSDHGFQRFLLFRLPVQRAQGPCVTPAMAWLDAPSNGEKVSGTLAIKGWAFKDGVGLARVEVLVDGRSIGDARYGRVFDVRHTWPDSTDPQHPAVGFDASLDTATLAPGRHWLGLRLHGRDGSVEQWQEQAFEVR
;
A
#
# COMPACT_ATOMS: atom_id res chain seq x y z
N LEU A 1 -18.88 9.19 -10.13
CA LEU A 1 -18.66 10.43 -9.37
C LEU A 1 -17.44 10.33 -8.45
N ARG A 2 -17.32 9.27 -7.61
CA ARG A 2 -16.21 9.10 -6.65
C ARG A 2 -14.85 8.98 -7.36
N GLU A 3 -14.75 8.16 -8.37
CA GLU A 3 -13.54 7.99 -9.19
C GLU A 3 -13.10 9.30 -9.87
N GLN A 4 -14.05 10.11 -10.32
CA GLN A 4 -13.78 11.45 -10.91
C GLN A 4 -13.18 12.43 -9.89
N MET A 5 -13.39 12.18 -8.59
CA MET A 5 -12.82 12.97 -7.49
C MET A 5 -11.43 12.48 -7.06
N ALA A 6 -10.94 11.37 -7.63
CA ALA A 6 -9.62 10.85 -7.35
C ALA A 6 -8.54 11.94 -7.58
N GLY A 7 -7.63 12.10 -6.63
CA GLY A 7 -6.61 13.15 -6.65
C GLY A 7 -7.07 14.53 -6.16
N SER A 8 -8.37 14.75 -5.91
CA SER A 8 -8.86 15.99 -5.34
C SER A 8 -8.87 15.98 -3.81
N LYS A 9 -8.85 17.17 -3.20
CA LYS A 9 -9.01 17.32 -1.73
C LYS A 9 -10.40 16.90 -1.21
N TYR A 10 -11.35 16.69 -2.09
CA TYR A 10 -12.74 16.31 -1.77
C TYR A 10 -12.95 14.78 -1.92
N TYR A 11 -11.93 14.02 -2.26
CA TYR A 11 -12.05 12.56 -2.36
C TYR A 11 -12.53 11.95 -1.03
N PRO A 12 -13.67 11.21 -1.04
CA PRO A 12 -14.30 10.71 0.19
C PRO A 12 -13.61 9.43 0.70
N ARG A 13 -12.33 9.52 1.04
CA ARG A 13 -11.47 8.40 1.43
C ARG A 13 -12.09 7.50 2.49
N ASN A 14 -12.76 8.08 3.48
CA ASN A 14 -13.36 7.31 4.57
C ASN A 14 -14.50 6.38 4.14
N PHE A 15 -15.09 6.61 2.98
CA PHE A 15 -16.23 5.85 2.45
C PHE A 15 -15.86 5.06 1.18
N ALA A 16 -14.59 5.03 0.80
CA ALA A 16 -14.13 4.44 -0.44
C ALA A 16 -13.51 3.04 -0.21
N GLY A 17 -13.76 2.11 -1.15
CA GLY A 17 -13.03 0.85 -1.25
C GLY A 17 -13.43 -0.26 -0.29
N TRP A 18 -14.38 -0.06 0.65
CA TRP A 18 -14.73 -1.06 1.65
C TRP A 18 -15.40 -2.30 1.07
N GLN A 19 -16.29 -2.14 0.11
CA GLN A 19 -16.93 -3.29 -0.53
C GLN A 19 -15.95 -4.14 -1.36
N PRO A 20 -15.09 -3.57 -2.25
CA PRO A 20 -14.02 -4.33 -2.90
C PRO A 20 -13.08 -5.01 -1.90
N LEU A 21 -12.72 -4.33 -0.80
CA LEU A 21 -11.93 -4.92 0.26
C LEU A 21 -12.62 -6.15 0.86
N ALA A 22 -13.89 -6.03 1.24
CA ALA A 22 -14.63 -7.14 1.84
C ALA A 22 -14.74 -8.36 0.91
N VAL A 23 -14.89 -8.12 -0.41
CA VAL A 23 -14.86 -9.20 -1.41
C VAL A 23 -13.49 -9.87 -1.41
N ALA A 24 -12.40 -9.10 -1.49
CA ALA A 24 -11.05 -9.63 -1.48
C ALA A 24 -10.73 -10.39 -0.18
N VAL A 25 -11.15 -9.90 0.98
CA VAL A 25 -10.98 -10.59 2.27
C VAL A 25 -11.71 -11.93 2.28
N ARG A 26 -12.96 -12.00 1.79
CA ARG A 26 -13.68 -13.28 1.68
C ARG A 26 -12.98 -14.27 0.75
N GLU A 27 -12.41 -13.80 -0.36
CA GLU A 27 -11.65 -14.64 -1.31
C GLU A 27 -10.38 -15.18 -0.64
N GLU A 28 -9.63 -14.34 0.07
CA GLU A 28 -8.42 -14.77 0.80
C GLU A 28 -8.76 -15.82 1.87
N LEU A 29 -9.79 -15.56 2.68
CA LEU A 29 -10.20 -16.47 3.75
C LEU A 29 -10.64 -17.86 3.23
N ARG A 30 -11.25 -17.92 2.02
CA ARG A 30 -11.58 -19.22 1.40
C ARG A 30 -10.36 -20.03 0.99
N GLN A 31 -9.22 -19.37 0.72
CA GLN A 31 -7.97 -20.01 0.30
C GLN A 31 -7.02 -20.29 1.48
N MET A 32 -7.31 -19.73 2.66
CA MET A 32 -6.53 -19.93 3.88
C MET A 32 -7.08 -21.10 4.71
N PRO A 33 -6.28 -21.65 5.64
CA PRO A 33 -6.75 -22.71 6.52
C PRO A 33 -8.03 -22.34 7.27
N GLN A 34 -8.87 -23.34 7.55
CA GLN A 34 -10.04 -23.16 8.39
C GLN A 34 -9.61 -22.61 9.77
N GLY A 35 -10.39 -21.70 10.33
CA GLY A 35 -10.07 -21.03 11.58
C GLY A 35 -9.14 -19.81 11.44
N THR A 36 -8.76 -19.43 10.22
CA THR A 36 -8.05 -18.16 9.99
C THR A 36 -8.84 -16.98 10.52
N ARG A 37 -8.17 -16.13 11.31
CA ARG A 37 -8.75 -14.92 11.90
C ARG A 37 -8.36 -13.69 11.07
N VAL A 38 -9.18 -12.63 11.13
CA VAL A 38 -8.85 -11.34 10.51
C VAL A 38 -8.19 -10.44 11.55
N LEU A 39 -7.07 -9.81 11.17
CA LEU A 39 -6.34 -8.84 11.97
C LEU A 39 -6.34 -7.49 11.21
N ALA A 40 -6.94 -6.47 11.80
CA ALA A 40 -7.02 -5.14 11.22
C ALA A 40 -5.87 -4.24 11.68
N GLY A 41 -5.31 -3.42 10.80
CA GLY A 41 -4.22 -2.51 11.12
C GLY A 41 -4.60 -1.36 12.06
N ASN A 42 -5.88 -1.01 12.16
CA ASN A 42 -6.42 -0.01 13.08
C ASN A 42 -7.92 -0.26 13.31
N PHE A 43 -8.52 0.46 14.28
CA PHE A 43 -9.94 0.29 14.67
C PHE A 43 -10.91 0.56 13.52
N LYS A 44 -10.63 1.50 12.63
CA LYS A 44 -11.49 1.84 11.49
C LYS A 44 -11.60 0.68 10.51
N VAL A 45 -10.46 0.09 10.15
CA VAL A 45 -10.42 -1.11 9.29
C VAL A 45 -11.16 -2.27 9.95
N GLY A 46 -10.97 -2.47 11.28
CA GLY A 46 -11.67 -3.50 12.04
C GLY A 46 -13.18 -3.31 12.06
N ALA A 47 -13.65 -2.10 12.32
CA ALA A 47 -15.08 -1.77 12.37
C ALA A 47 -15.76 -1.94 11.00
N GLU A 48 -15.14 -1.40 9.94
CA GLU A 48 -15.69 -1.50 8.58
C GLU A 48 -15.73 -2.95 8.08
N LEU A 49 -14.66 -3.72 8.31
CA LEU A 49 -14.66 -5.15 7.97
C LEU A 49 -15.67 -5.94 8.82
N GLY A 50 -15.77 -5.62 10.11
CA GLY A 50 -16.76 -6.23 11.00
C GLY A 50 -18.18 -6.05 10.45
N PHE A 51 -18.52 -4.84 10.03
CA PHE A 51 -19.80 -4.54 9.42
C PHE A 51 -19.99 -5.27 8.08
N GLN A 52 -19.01 -5.18 7.17
CA GLN A 52 -19.10 -5.76 5.82
C GLN A 52 -19.14 -7.30 5.82
N LEU A 53 -18.48 -7.94 6.78
CA LEU A 53 -18.39 -9.40 6.90
C LEU A 53 -19.46 -9.99 7.81
N GLY A 54 -20.17 -9.16 8.57
CA GLY A 54 -21.08 -9.62 9.62
C GLY A 54 -20.33 -10.35 10.76
N ASN A 55 -19.08 -9.96 11.03
CA ASN A 55 -18.20 -10.59 12.00
C ASN A 55 -17.67 -9.58 13.02
N GLY A 56 -18.20 -9.59 14.23
CA GLY A 56 -17.75 -8.71 15.31
C GLY A 56 -16.43 -9.12 15.98
N ASN A 57 -15.81 -10.23 15.57
CA ASN A 57 -14.61 -10.77 16.20
C ASN A 57 -13.35 -10.54 15.35
N ILE A 58 -13.09 -9.29 14.97
CA ILE A 58 -11.91 -8.87 14.23
C ILE A 58 -10.92 -8.26 15.21
N GLU A 59 -9.74 -8.87 15.33
CA GLU A 59 -8.65 -8.31 16.13
C GLU A 59 -8.08 -7.05 15.46
N VAL A 60 -7.56 -6.15 16.29
CA VAL A 60 -7.01 -4.85 15.85
C VAL A 60 -5.62 -4.68 16.43
N LEU A 61 -4.65 -4.36 15.57
CA LEU A 61 -3.30 -4.01 16.01
C LEU A 61 -3.29 -2.73 16.86
N PRO A 62 -2.39 -2.62 17.85
CA PRO A 62 -2.07 -1.33 18.46
C PRO A 62 -1.75 -0.28 17.40
N HIS A 63 -2.38 0.89 17.50
CA HIS A 63 -2.24 1.94 16.48
C HIS A 63 -2.52 3.32 17.08
N PRO A 64 -1.72 4.38 16.77
CA PRO A 64 -1.97 5.74 17.29
C PRO A 64 -3.37 6.29 17.00
N LEU A 65 -4.00 5.86 15.89
CA LEU A 65 -5.37 6.24 15.56
C LEU A 65 -6.37 5.70 16.59
N ASN A 66 -6.13 4.50 17.15
CA ASN A 66 -6.98 3.93 18.20
C ASN A 66 -6.93 4.79 19.46
N ASP A 67 -5.71 5.24 19.84
CA ASP A 67 -5.50 6.08 21.05
C ASP A 67 -6.19 7.43 20.90
N LYS A 68 -6.00 8.08 19.75
CA LYS A 68 -6.59 9.39 19.46
C LYS A 68 -8.11 9.43 19.66
N HIS A 69 -8.78 8.33 19.41
CA HIS A 69 -10.24 8.22 19.51
C HIS A 69 -10.70 7.45 20.75
N GLY A 70 -9.80 7.16 21.70
CA GLY A 70 -10.11 6.42 22.94
C GLY A 70 -10.54 4.97 22.69
N ARG A 71 -10.21 4.40 21.52
CA ARG A 71 -10.63 3.05 21.14
C ARG A 71 -9.76 1.95 21.71
N THR A 72 -8.52 2.24 22.09
CA THR A 72 -7.59 1.24 22.64
C THR A 72 -8.18 0.58 23.88
N ALA A 73 -8.68 1.35 24.86
CA ALA A 73 -9.30 0.80 26.06
C ALA A 73 -10.56 -0.04 25.75
N GLN A 74 -11.38 0.41 24.81
CA GLN A 74 -12.58 -0.29 24.37
C GLN A 74 -12.24 -1.63 23.70
N LEU A 75 -11.24 -1.64 22.79
CA LEU A 75 -10.76 -2.86 22.13
C LEU A 75 -10.19 -3.86 23.13
N ALA A 76 -9.41 -3.40 24.11
CA ALA A 76 -8.88 -4.25 25.18
C ALA A 76 -10.03 -4.86 26.02
N GLN A 77 -11.02 -4.05 26.42
CA GLN A 77 -12.20 -4.53 27.16
C GLN A 77 -12.99 -5.58 26.40
N TRP A 78 -13.06 -5.48 25.08
CA TRP A 78 -13.76 -6.44 24.22
C TRP A 78 -12.91 -7.67 23.84
N GLY A 79 -11.62 -7.73 24.24
CA GLY A 79 -10.70 -8.78 23.84
C GLY A 79 -10.36 -8.75 22.34
N LEU A 80 -10.46 -7.57 21.72
CA LEU A 80 -10.18 -7.38 20.28
C LEU A 80 -8.83 -6.69 20.02
N LEU A 81 -8.15 -6.19 21.06
CA LEU A 81 -6.81 -5.65 20.91
C LEU A 81 -5.82 -6.81 20.76
N HIS A 82 -5.06 -6.80 19.66
CA HIS A 82 -4.06 -7.85 19.43
C HIS A 82 -2.87 -7.70 20.38
N GLU A 83 -2.54 -8.78 21.10
CA GLU A 83 -1.48 -8.80 22.12
C GLU A 83 -0.19 -9.50 21.66
N GLY A 84 -0.05 -9.73 20.36
CA GLY A 84 1.19 -10.22 19.73
C GLY A 84 1.27 -11.74 19.57
N GLU A 85 0.57 -12.55 20.37
CA GLU A 85 0.55 -14.01 20.21
C GLU A 85 -0.49 -14.45 19.18
N ARG A 86 -0.12 -15.41 18.34
CA ARG A 86 -1.01 -16.01 17.34
C ARG A 86 -1.25 -17.47 17.64
N THR A 87 -2.51 -17.81 17.87
CA THR A 87 -2.97 -19.20 18.07
C THR A 87 -3.55 -19.81 16.79
N ALA A 88 -3.77 -18.98 15.76
CA ALA A 88 -4.32 -19.37 14.47
C ALA A 88 -3.64 -18.56 13.34
N PRO A 89 -3.71 -19.01 12.07
CA PRO A 89 -3.33 -18.17 10.95
C PRO A 89 -4.15 -16.89 10.94
N MET A 90 -3.57 -15.79 10.46
CA MET A 90 -4.26 -14.51 10.39
C MET A 90 -4.17 -13.89 8.99
N LEU A 91 -5.25 -13.24 8.58
CA LEU A 91 -5.26 -12.35 7.44
C LEU A 91 -5.14 -10.92 7.96
N LEU A 92 -3.92 -10.35 7.87
CA LEU A 92 -3.68 -8.96 8.25
C LEU A 92 -4.14 -8.03 7.12
N VAL A 93 -4.92 -7.02 7.47
CA VAL A 93 -5.43 -6.00 6.55
C VAL A 93 -4.95 -4.62 6.98
N LEU A 94 -4.13 -3.98 6.16
CA LEU A 94 -3.64 -2.62 6.36
C LEU A 94 -4.30 -1.64 5.40
N SER A 95 -4.49 -0.40 5.85
CA SER A 95 -4.92 0.73 5.02
C SER A 95 -3.83 1.81 5.03
N PRO A 96 -2.83 1.74 4.13
CA PRO A 96 -1.78 2.76 4.04
C PRO A 96 -2.31 4.17 3.81
N SER A 97 -3.47 4.27 3.15
CA SER A 97 -4.12 5.55 2.87
C SER A 97 -4.61 6.30 4.12
N ASP A 98 -4.71 5.62 5.27
CA ASP A 98 -5.12 6.22 6.55
C ASP A 98 -3.92 6.83 7.32
N GLN A 99 -2.70 6.61 6.84
CA GLN A 99 -1.48 7.08 7.47
C GLN A 99 -0.88 8.25 6.72
N ARG A 100 -0.24 9.18 7.44
CA ARG A 100 0.58 10.20 6.80
C ARG A 100 1.77 9.53 6.11
N TYR A 101 2.04 9.93 4.88
CA TYR A 101 3.04 9.27 4.05
C TYR A 101 4.45 9.21 4.71
N ARG A 102 4.87 10.29 5.36
CA ARG A 102 6.17 10.35 6.06
C ARG A 102 6.28 9.40 7.25
N GLU A 103 5.15 9.03 7.86
CA GLU A 103 5.08 8.14 9.03
C GLU A 103 4.89 6.67 8.62
N LEU A 104 4.64 6.42 7.33
CA LEU A 104 4.21 5.10 6.86
C LEU A 104 5.29 4.04 7.04
N LEU A 105 6.56 4.33 6.75
CA LEU A 105 7.66 3.39 6.92
C LEU A 105 7.85 2.99 8.39
N ALA A 106 7.88 3.97 9.29
CA ALA A 106 7.96 3.70 10.73
C ALA A 106 6.77 2.84 11.21
N ARG A 107 5.57 3.07 10.63
CA ARG A 107 4.42 2.22 10.93
C ARG A 107 4.62 0.78 10.44
N TYR A 108 5.18 0.57 9.27
CA TYR A 108 5.49 -0.77 8.77
C TYR A 108 6.52 -1.48 9.66
N HIS A 109 7.56 -0.78 10.11
CA HIS A 109 8.53 -1.33 11.08
C HIS A 109 7.85 -1.73 12.39
N ALA A 110 7.01 -0.86 12.95
CA ALA A 110 6.25 -1.19 14.17
C ALA A 110 5.30 -2.40 13.99
N ILE A 111 4.78 -2.62 12.80
CA ILE A 111 3.99 -3.82 12.47
C ILE A 111 4.90 -5.05 12.39
N CYS A 112 6.07 -4.96 11.74
CA CYS A 112 7.05 -6.04 11.73
C CYS A 112 7.47 -6.45 13.15
N ASP A 113 7.65 -5.50 14.08
CA ASP A 113 7.98 -5.79 15.48
C ASP A 113 6.91 -6.63 16.16
N GLN A 114 5.66 -6.47 15.76
CA GLN A 114 4.52 -7.22 16.31
C GLN A 114 4.31 -8.57 15.62
N VAL A 115 4.33 -8.60 14.29
CA VAL A 115 3.92 -9.78 13.53
C VAL A 115 5.06 -10.49 12.78
N GLY A 116 6.26 -9.94 12.78
CA GLY A 116 7.40 -10.42 12.00
C GLY A 116 7.48 -9.81 10.60
N PRO A 117 8.47 -10.21 9.78
CA PRO A 117 8.58 -9.79 8.40
C PRO A 117 7.27 -9.97 7.65
N LEU A 118 6.86 -8.96 6.87
CA LEU A 118 5.61 -9.02 6.12
C LEU A 118 5.82 -9.79 4.81
N PRO A 119 5.01 -10.84 4.54
CA PRO A 119 5.06 -11.52 3.25
C PRO A 119 4.57 -10.60 2.11
N ALA A 120 4.67 -11.08 0.87
CA ALA A 120 4.13 -10.37 -0.28
C ALA A 120 2.63 -10.06 -0.09
N PRO A 121 2.20 -8.78 -0.19
CA PRO A 121 0.79 -8.44 -0.01
C PRO A 121 -0.03 -8.71 -1.28
N ARG A 122 -1.31 -9.05 -1.08
CA ARG A 122 -2.31 -8.77 -2.11
C ARG A 122 -2.73 -7.31 -1.99
N VAL A 123 -2.57 -6.54 -3.07
CA VAL A 123 -2.99 -5.14 -3.11
C VAL A 123 -4.44 -5.05 -3.61
N VAL A 124 -5.29 -4.35 -2.87
CA VAL A 124 -6.66 -4.00 -3.27
C VAL A 124 -6.74 -2.49 -3.42
N SER A 125 -6.93 -2.03 -4.64
CA SER A 125 -6.99 -0.61 -4.98
C SER A 125 -8.38 -0.21 -5.48
N SER A 126 -8.79 1.00 -5.16
CA SER A 126 -10.00 1.64 -5.69
C SER A 126 -9.66 3.07 -6.13
N ASP A 127 -10.39 3.54 -7.15
CA ASP A 127 -10.31 4.93 -7.60
C ASP A 127 -8.84 5.36 -7.86
N HIS A 128 -8.15 4.66 -8.76
CA HIS A 128 -6.75 4.91 -9.13
C HIS A 128 -5.76 4.77 -7.97
N GLY A 129 -6.07 3.94 -6.98
CA GLY A 129 -5.20 3.71 -5.80
C GLY A 129 -5.27 4.81 -4.74
N PHE A 130 -6.19 5.78 -4.85
CA PHE A 130 -6.42 6.78 -3.80
C PHE A 130 -6.99 6.18 -2.51
N GLN A 131 -7.65 5.03 -2.64
CA GLN A 131 -7.87 4.12 -1.52
C GLN A 131 -7.20 2.79 -1.83
N ARG A 132 -6.28 2.39 -0.97
CA ARG A 132 -5.47 1.18 -1.13
C ARG A 132 -5.45 0.39 0.18
N PHE A 133 -5.58 -0.93 0.05
CA PHE A 133 -5.47 -1.87 1.14
C PHE A 133 -4.43 -2.93 0.80
N LEU A 134 -3.73 -3.41 1.81
CA LEU A 134 -2.74 -4.47 1.71
C LEU A 134 -3.17 -5.65 2.59
N LEU A 135 -3.30 -6.82 1.99
CA LEU A 135 -3.71 -8.06 2.65
C LEU A 135 -2.50 -9.00 2.74
N PHE A 136 -2.19 -9.49 3.95
CA PHE A 136 -1.05 -10.36 4.22
C PHE A 136 -1.52 -11.65 4.86
N ARG A 137 -1.12 -12.79 4.31
CA ARG A 137 -1.36 -14.11 4.89
C ARG A 137 -0.29 -14.40 5.93
N LEU A 138 -0.62 -14.30 7.20
CA LEU A 138 0.29 -14.58 8.30
C LEU A 138 0.09 -16.02 8.81
N PRO A 139 1.14 -16.89 8.80
CA PRO A 139 1.06 -18.22 9.40
C PRO A 139 0.97 -18.11 10.93
N VAL A 140 0.60 -19.20 11.60
CA VAL A 140 0.59 -19.28 13.08
C VAL A 140 1.99 -18.97 13.62
N GLN A 141 2.98 -19.66 13.08
CA GLN A 141 4.36 -19.41 13.48
C GLN A 141 4.86 -18.09 12.91
N ARG A 142 5.33 -17.21 13.79
CA ARG A 142 5.92 -15.93 13.40
C ARG A 142 7.15 -16.18 12.53
N ALA A 143 7.18 -15.56 11.36
CA ALA A 143 8.38 -15.57 10.52
C ALA A 143 9.54 -14.89 11.24
N GLN A 144 10.74 -15.42 11.04
CA GLN A 144 11.98 -14.88 11.58
C GLN A 144 12.75 -14.15 10.47
N GLY A 145 13.59 -13.21 10.87
CA GLY A 145 14.44 -12.45 9.95
C GLY A 145 14.24 -10.94 10.03
N PRO A 146 14.96 -10.18 9.19
CA PRO A 146 14.83 -8.74 9.14
C PRO A 146 13.41 -8.33 8.70
N CYS A 147 13.00 -7.13 9.11
CA CYS A 147 11.72 -6.57 8.66
C CYS A 147 11.72 -6.43 7.14
N VAL A 148 10.73 -7.01 6.49
CA VAL A 148 10.41 -6.77 5.08
C VAL A 148 9.12 -5.97 5.06
N THR A 149 9.14 -4.80 4.42
CA THR A 149 7.98 -3.90 4.35
C THR A 149 7.31 -3.96 2.99
N PRO A 150 6.06 -3.48 2.87
CA PRO A 150 5.51 -3.09 1.58
C PRO A 150 6.40 -2.06 0.89
N ALA A 151 6.40 -2.07 -0.44
CA ALA A 151 7.14 -1.10 -1.22
C ALA A 151 6.59 0.32 -1.04
N MET A 152 7.47 1.31 -1.10
CA MET A 152 7.15 2.72 -1.10
C MET A 152 7.65 3.37 -2.39
N ALA A 153 6.88 4.31 -2.94
CA ALA A 153 7.26 5.02 -4.14
C ALA A 153 6.68 6.44 -4.18
N TRP A 154 7.24 7.25 -5.04
CA TRP A 154 6.73 8.57 -5.34
C TRP A 154 7.03 8.94 -6.78
N LEU A 155 6.09 9.64 -7.43
CA LEU A 155 6.25 10.23 -8.74
C LEU A 155 6.52 11.73 -8.56
N ASP A 156 7.71 12.18 -8.93
CA ASP A 156 8.09 13.60 -8.91
C ASP A 156 7.66 14.30 -10.21
N ALA A 157 7.66 13.55 -11.32
CA ALA A 157 7.20 14.02 -12.62
C ALA A 157 6.46 12.90 -13.37
N PRO A 158 5.37 13.25 -14.08
CA PRO A 158 4.71 14.56 -14.15
C PRO A 158 4.07 14.97 -12.83
N SER A 159 3.79 16.24 -12.64
CA SER A 159 2.94 16.70 -11.54
C SER A 159 1.48 16.27 -11.75
N ASN A 160 0.73 16.05 -10.66
CA ASN A 160 -0.67 15.63 -10.78
C ASN A 160 -1.53 16.65 -11.57
N GLY A 161 -2.15 16.17 -12.65
CA GLY A 161 -2.94 17.00 -13.56
C GLY A 161 -2.12 17.86 -14.54
N GLU A 162 -0.83 17.58 -14.68
CA GLU A 162 0.05 18.28 -15.61
C GLU A 162 -0.43 18.13 -17.05
N LYS A 163 -0.39 19.24 -17.82
CA LYS A 163 -0.72 19.25 -19.24
C LYS A 163 0.55 19.05 -20.05
N VAL A 164 0.55 18.03 -20.88
CA VAL A 164 1.75 17.57 -21.58
C VAL A 164 1.52 17.42 -23.09
N SER A 165 2.61 17.56 -23.85
CA SER A 165 2.65 17.26 -25.27
C SER A 165 4.06 16.84 -25.67
N GLY A 166 4.21 15.97 -26.68
CA GLY A 166 5.50 15.45 -27.13
C GLY A 166 6.05 14.43 -26.14
N THR A 167 7.29 14.55 -25.73
CA THR A 167 7.95 13.60 -24.82
C THR A 167 7.66 13.96 -23.35
N LEU A 168 6.92 13.10 -22.66
CA LEU A 168 6.70 13.20 -21.22
C LEU A 168 7.87 12.54 -20.48
N ALA A 169 8.55 13.31 -19.63
CA ALA A 169 9.53 12.75 -18.69
C ALA A 169 8.82 12.20 -17.45
N ILE A 170 9.16 10.97 -17.07
CA ILE A 170 8.65 10.29 -15.87
C ILE A 170 9.82 10.12 -14.93
N LYS A 171 9.70 10.64 -13.70
CA LYS A 171 10.75 10.58 -12.69
C LYS A 171 10.17 10.33 -11.31
N GLY A 172 10.96 9.68 -10.48
CA GLY A 172 10.58 9.43 -9.10
C GLY A 172 11.57 8.52 -8.39
N TRP A 173 11.12 7.97 -7.30
CA TRP A 173 11.89 7.01 -6.52
C TRP A 173 10.97 5.92 -5.97
N ALA A 174 11.55 4.75 -5.72
CA ALA A 174 10.85 3.61 -5.14
C ALA A 174 11.85 2.74 -4.38
N PHE A 175 11.42 2.19 -3.23
CA PHE A 175 12.24 1.31 -2.40
C PHE A 175 11.38 0.30 -1.64
N LYS A 176 12.00 -0.76 -1.12
CA LYS A 176 11.35 -1.79 -0.31
C LYS A 176 12.32 -2.28 0.75
N ASP A 177 12.06 -1.92 2.01
CA ASP A 177 12.93 -2.30 3.12
C ASP A 177 13.06 -3.81 3.27
N GLY A 178 14.27 -4.22 3.66
CA GLY A 178 14.66 -5.59 3.89
C GLY A 178 15.11 -6.35 2.64
N VAL A 179 14.53 -6.08 1.46
CA VAL A 179 14.83 -6.88 0.24
C VAL A 179 15.16 -6.05 -1.00
N GLY A 180 14.72 -4.79 -1.08
CA GLY A 180 14.87 -3.95 -2.27
C GLY A 180 13.93 -4.32 -3.41
N LEU A 181 13.98 -3.50 -4.48
CA LEU A 181 13.22 -3.73 -5.72
C LEU A 181 14.12 -4.30 -6.82
N ALA A 182 13.57 -5.23 -7.59
CA ALA A 182 14.21 -5.75 -8.79
C ALA A 182 14.02 -4.79 -9.98
N ARG A 183 12.82 -4.21 -10.12
CA ARG A 183 12.47 -3.27 -11.20
C ARG A 183 11.23 -2.45 -10.84
N VAL A 184 11.07 -1.35 -11.55
CA VAL A 184 9.90 -0.46 -11.51
C VAL A 184 9.28 -0.46 -12.90
N GLU A 185 8.07 -0.99 -13.02
CA GLU A 185 7.32 -1.02 -14.27
C GLU A 185 6.36 0.18 -14.31
N VAL A 186 6.34 0.86 -15.45
CA VAL A 186 5.49 2.03 -15.68
C VAL A 186 4.22 1.62 -16.42
N LEU A 187 3.08 2.12 -15.96
CA LEU A 187 1.79 1.87 -16.58
C LEU A 187 1.14 3.19 -17.00
N VAL A 188 0.41 3.13 -18.12
CA VAL A 188 -0.52 4.20 -18.52
C VAL A 188 -1.89 3.58 -18.71
N ASP A 189 -2.89 4.14 -18.02
CA ASP A 189 -4.28 3.61 -18.02
C ASP A 189 -4.33 2.11 -17.70
N GLY A 190 -3.51 1.68 -16.74
CA GLY A 190 -3.39 0.30 -16.30
C GLY A 190 -2.62 -0.64 -17.23
N ARG A 191 -2.13 -0.15 -18.37
CA ARG A 191 -1.35 -0.93 -19.34
C ARG A 191 0.14 -0.64 -19.20
N SER A 192 0.97 -1.68 -19.20
CA SER A 192 2.42 -1.55 -19.15
C SER A 192 2.94 -0.85 -20.41
N ILE A 193 3.81 0.14 -20.21
CA ILE A 193 4.57 0.80 -21.27
C ILE A 193 6.06 0.44 -21.21
N GLY A 194 6.47 -0.40 -20.26
CA GLY A 194 7.82 -0.90 -20.07
C GLY A 194 8.39 -0.59 -18.69
N ASP A 195 9.62 -1.00 -18.49
CA ASP A 195 10.35 -0.77 -17.24
C ASP A 195 11.02 0.61 -17.25
N ALA A 196 10.96 1.31 -16.13
CA ALA A 196 11.77 2.49 -15.90
C ALA A 196 13.23 2.09 -15.70
N ARG A 197 14.14 2.99 -16.03
CA ARG A 197 15.56 2.87 -15.68
C ARG A 197 15.71 3.11 -14.18
N TYR A 198 15.70 2.04 -13.40
CA TYR A 198 15.80 2.04 -11.95
C TYR A 198 17.27 1.94 -11.49
N GLY A 199 17.56 2.44 -10.28
CA GLY A 199 18.90 2.48 -9.70
C GLY A 199 19.62 3.82 -9.90
N ARG A 200 18.86 4.89 -10.12
CA ARG A 200 19.41 6.25 -10.10
C ARG A 200 19.70 6.68 -8.66
N VAL A 201 20.76 7.45 -8.49
CA VAL A 201 21.07 8.01 -7.17
C VAL A 201 19.96 8.98 -6.75
N PHE A 202 19.25 8.61 -5.71
CA PHE A 202 18.25 9.41 -5.04
C PHE A 202 18.15 8.91 -3.59
N ASP A 203 18.71 9.67 -2.65
CA ASP A 203 18.74 9.24 -1.24
C ASP A 203 17.50 9.73 -0.50
N VAL A 204 16.61 8.79 -0.14
CA VAL A 204 15.39 9.08 0.65
C VAL A 204 15.62 9.04 2.16
N ARG A 205 16.83 8.69 2.63
CA ARG A 205 17.15 8.55 4.06
C ARG A 205 17.13 9.89 4.81
N HIS A 206 17.16 11.02 4.12
CA HIS A 206 16.89 12.32 4.76
C HIS A 206 15.44 12.40 5.32
N THR A 207 14.50 11.64 4.74
CA THR A 207 13.11 11.57 5.22
C THR A 207 12.88 10.33 6.07
N TRP A 208 13.53 9.21 5.74
CA TRP A 208 13.43 7.91 6.42
C TRP A 208 14.82 7.37 6.76
N PRO A 209 15.46 7.91 7.82
CA PRO A 209 16.83 7.54 8.20
C PRO A 209 16.97 6.05 8.56
N ASP A 210 15.89 5.44 9.04
CA ASP A 210 15.85 4.04 9.46
C ASP A 210 15.53 3.06 8.31
N SER A 211 15.45 3.53 7.06
CA SER A 211 15.22 2.66 5.91
C SER A 211 16.37 1.67 5.72
N THR A 212 15.99 0.40 5.54
CA THR A 212 16.89 -0.74 5.40
C THR A 212 16.93 -1.30 3.98
N ASP A 213 16.42 -0.56 2.98
CA ASP A 213 16.53 -1.00 1.59
C ASP A 213 18.00 -1.13 1.17
N PRO A 214 18.42 -2.32 0.69
CA PRO A 214 19.83 -2.59 0.35
C PRO A 214 20.34 -1.78 -0.85
N GLN A 215 19.47 -1.12 -1.62
CA GLN A 215 19.85 -0.35 -2.79
C GLN A 215 20.13 1.12 -2.51
N HIS A 216 19.87 1.62 -1.29
CA HIS A 216 20.22 3.00 -0.97
C HIS A 216 21.68 3.30 -1.25
N PRO A 217 22.00 4.49 -1.83
CA PRO A 217 21.08 5.59 -2.20
C PRO A 217 20.53 5.49 -3.63
N ALA A 218 20.63 4.35 -4.31
CA ALA A 218 20.30 4.17 -5.70
C ALA A 218 18.84 3.70 -5.91
N VAL A 219 17.87 4.45 -5.35
CA VAL A 219 16.44 4.11 -5.40
C VAL A 219 15.61 5.00 -6.35
N GLY A 220 16.25 5.90 -7.06
CA GLY A 220 15.59 6.72 -8.08
C GLY A 220 15.33 5.96 -9.37
N PHE A 221 14.32 6.40 -10.11
CA PHE A 221 14.03 5.89 -11.45
C PHE A 221 13.68 7.03 -12.42
N ASP A 222 13.87 6.76 -13.71
CA ASP A 222 13.40 7.60 -14.80
C ASP A 222 12.93 6.78 -16.01
N ALA A 223 11.92 7.33 -16.71
CA ALA A 223 11.40 6.82 -17.96
C ALA A 223 10.95 7.97 -18.86
N SER A 224 10.59 7.69 -20.07
CA SER A 224 9.99 8.66 -21.01
C SER A 224 8.85 8.00 -21.78
N LEU A 225 7.86 8.81 -22.15
CA LEU A 225 6.71 8.40 -22.93
C LEU A 225 6.48 9.40 -24.06
N ASP A 226 6.35 8.91 -25.30
CA ASP A 226 5.87 9.74 -26.40
C ASP A 226 4.35 9.87 -26.31
N THR A 227 3.87 11.07 -25.95
CA THR A 227 2.44 11.32 -25.78
C THR A 227 1.67 11.32 -27.11
N ALA A 228 2.35 11.38 -28.27
CA ALA A 228 1.69 11.25 -29.57
C ALA A 228 1.05 9.85 -29.77
N THR A 229 1.43 8.87 -28.98
CA THR A 229 0.82 7.52 -28.97
C THR A 229 -0.47 7.44 -28.17
N LEU A 230 -0.84 8.50 -27.46
CA LEU A 230 -2.03 8.58 -26.64
C LEU A 230 -3.10 9.48 -27.28
N ALA A 231 -4.37 9.23 -26.98
CA ALA A 231 -5.44 10.12 -27.35
C ALA A 231 -5.36 11.44 -26.54
N PRO A 232 -5.82 12.59 -27.08
CA PRO A 232 -5.97 13.79 -26.27
C PRO A 232 -6.92 13.57 -25.09
N GLY A 233 -6.58 14.14 -23.94
CA GLY A 233 -7.39 14.06 -22.73
C GLY A 233 -6.66 13.55 -21.50
N ARG A 234 -7.42 13.16 -20.50
CA ARG A 234 -6.89 12.69 -19.20
C ARG A 234 -6.43 11.26 -19.28
N HIS A 235 -5.22 11.01 -18.78
CA HIS A 235 -4.61 9.70 -18.61
C HIS A 235 -4.12 9.51 -17.18
N TRP A 236 -3.85 8.24 -16.81
CA TRP A 236 -3.38 7.87 -15.48
C TRP A 236 -2.04 7.13 -15.57
N LEU A 237 -1.03 7.72 -14.93
CA LEU A 237 0.29 7.14 -14.81
C LEU A 237 0.38 6.34 -13.51
N GLY A 238 0.67 5.06 -13.61
CA GLY A 238 0.81 4.14 -12.51
C GLY A 238 2.19 3.49 -12.47
N LEU A 239 2.50 2.88 -11.33
CA LEU A 239 3.71 2.07 -11.15
C LEU A 239 3.31 0.68 -10.66
N ARG A 240 4.06 -0.33 -11.12
CA ARG A 240 4.07 -1.67 -10.54
C ARG A 240 5.48 -1.96 -10.05
N LEU A 241 5.59 -2.19 -8.74
CA LEU A 241 6.85 -2.32 -8.03
C LEU A 241 7.13 -3.81 -7.83
N HIS A 242 8.21 -4.30 -8.41
CA HIS A 242 8.60 -5.71 -8.34
C HIS A 242 9.70 -5.88 -7.31
N GLY A 243 9.37 -6.49 -6.16
CA GLY A 243 10.32 -6.80 -5.10
C GLY A 243 11.26 -7.93 -5.47
N ARG A 244 12.46 -7.94 -4.90
CA ARG A 244 13.41 -9.06 -5.05
C ARG A 244 12.94 -10.34 -4.34
N ASP A 245 11.95 -10.22 -3.46
CA ASP A 245 11.23 -11.32 -2.82
C ASP A 245 10.13 -11.93 -3.71
N GLY A 246 10.00 -11.47 -4.96
CA GLY A 246 8.95 -11.88 -5.90
C GLY A 246 7.61 -11.18 -5.69
N SER A 247 7.49 -10.28 -4.73
CA SER A 247 6.29 -9.46 -4.54
C SER A 247 6.05 -8.52 -5.72
N VAL A 248 4.78 -8.26 -6.03
CA VAL A 248 4.37 -7.28 -7.06
C VAL A 248 3.30 -6.38 -6.46
N GLU A 249 3.62 -5.10 -6.33
CA GLU A 249 2.76 -4.13 -5.66
C GLU A 249 2.39 -2.99 -6.60
N GLN A 250 1.09 -2.81 -6.84
CA GLN A 250 0.61 -1.65 -7.60
C GLN A 250 0.59 -0.41 -6.71
N TRP A 251 1.14 0.69 -7.22
CA TRP A 251 1.16 1.99 -6.56
C TRP A 251 -0.04 2.85 -6.96
N GLN A 252 -0.28 3.92 -6.21
CA GLN A 252 -1.28 4.93 -6.55
C GLN A 252 -0.94 5.58 -7.89
N GLU A 253 -1.95 5.77 -8.73
CA GLU A 253 -1.81 6.43 -10.03
C GLU A 253 -1.85 7.96 -9.89
N GLN A 254 -1.22 8.63 -10.84
CA GLN A 254 -1.18 10.10 -10.95
C GLN A 254 -1.74 10.54 -12.30
N ALA A 255 -2.66 11.50 -12.28
CA ALA A 255 -3.28 11.98 -13.51
C ALA A 255 -2.35 12.92 -14.28
N PHE A 256 -2.42 12.87 -15.61
CA PHE A 256 -1.88 13.88 -16.52
C PHE A 256 -2.83 14.09 -17.70
N GLU A 257 -2.68 15.18 -18.45
CA GLU A 257 -3.57 15.54 -19.57
C GLU A 257 -2.76 15.75 -20.85
N VAL A 258 -3.05 14.97 -21.90
CA VAL A 258 -2.44 15.10 -23.22
C VAL A 258 -3.21 16.13 -24.03
N ARG A 259 -2.46 17.08 -24.66
CA ARG A 259 -3.02 18.13 -25.52
C ARG A 259 -2.92 17.80 -27.00
#